data_3adb86f523d38691546ce12ddcf3551a
#
_entry.id   3adb86f523d38691546ce12ddcf3551a
#
_cell.length_a   1.000
_cell.length_b   1.000
_cell.length_c   1.000
_cell.angle_alpha   90.00
_cell.angle_beta   90.00
_cell.angle_gamma   90.00
#
_symmetry.space_group_name_H-M   'P 1'
#
loop_
_entity.id
_entity.type
_entity.pdbx_description
1 polymer ?
#
loop_
_entity_poly.entity_id
_entity_poly.type
_entity_poly.pdbx_seq_one_letter_code
_entity_poly.pdbx_strand_id
1 'polypeptide(L)'
;MKKIFLLLILIFGFLTNSQAQIKKKIIPKTTKTPFVWEGANLYFMIIDRFNNGNKTNDINFGRTNICGKERGYQGGDFRGIIQKIDEGYFTKLGTNVIWVTPIVEQIHGGLDESWGFTYGFHGYWTKDWTAIDPNNGTKKDLAELVAKAHAKGIRIMLDAVINHTGPVTEIDPVWPSDWVRTEPACDFKNRKGNVECTLAKNLPDIKTESNANVELPAFLIEKWKKEGRYEKEMASLDAFFKRTGYPKAPKYYIIKWLTDYISEFGIDGYRCDTVKHTEEDVWVDFKKQCEYAFAIWKKNNPTKVLDNNPFYTISEVYGYGINNEKFYDYGDKKVNYFENGFDAMINFSFRWDADKNYETIFSNYSDKLNGILKGNSVLNYLSSHDDGNPFDGKRVKSFEAGTKLLLSPGISQTYYGDESARSLVVEGTTGDATLRSFMNWKDIKTNPDNQKVLLHWQKLGQFRKNHPAVGAGIHKQISIGKEYVFGRLFSKGKYNDVVVIGLDLPIGKKEIGVDNLFVNGTKLKDAYSGKSAIVTHGKVAINSEFGIVLLEKFKL
;
A
#
# COMPACT_ATOMS: atom_id res chain seq x y z
N MET A 1 75.91 -60.69 -7.37
CA MET A 1 74.83 -60.55 -6.34
C MET A 1 73.92 -59.41 -6.69
N LYS A 2 72.65 -59.68 -6.60
CA LYS A 2 71.53 -58.80 -6.64
C LYS A 2 70.84 -58.61 -8.01
N LYS A 3 69.64 -59.13 -8.02
CA LYS A 3 68.67 -59.40 -9.06
C LYS A 3 68.02 -58.14 -9.56
N ILE A 4 67.87 -58.08 -10.92
CA ILE A 4 67.04 -57.14 -11.62
C ILE A 4 65.67 -57.84 -11.85
N PHE A 5 64.58 -57.24 -11.38
CA PHE A 5 63.20 -57.71 -11.62
C PHE A 5 62.60 -56.94 -12.79
N LEU A 6 62.28 -57.70 -13.84
CA LEU A 6 61.56 -57.19 -15.02
C LEU A 6 60.07 -57.23 -14.73
N LEU A 7 59.38 -56.11 -14.87
CA LEU A 7 57.95 -56.04 -14.71
C LEU A 7 57.28 -55.95 -16.09
N LEU A 8 56.59 -57.03 -16.49
CA LEU A 8 55.76 -57.12 -17.69
C LEU A 8 54.44 -56.41 -17.38
N ILE A 9 54.06 -55.43 -18.20
CA ILE A 9 52.73 -54.79 -18.18
C ILE A 9 51.82 -55.54 -19.15
N LEU A 10 50.85 -56.28 -18.62
CA LEU A 10 49.74 -56.87 -19.32
C LEU A 10 48.64 -55.83 -19.51
N ILE A 11 48.38 -55.44 -20.75
CA ILE A 11 47.24 -54.60 -21.11
C ILE A 11 46.00 -55.51 -21.21
N PHE A 12 45.14 -55.46 -20.21
CA PHE A 12 43.77 -56.00 -20.29
C PHE A 12 42.80 -54.90 -20.67
N GLY A 13 42.25 -54.96 -21.85
CA GLY A 13 41.19 -54.09 -22.30
C GLY A 13 39.89 -54.39 -21.54
N PHE A 14 39.45 -53.47 -20.74
CA PHE A 14 38.10 -53.49 -20.17
C PHE A 14 37.18 -52.69 -21.06
N LEU A 15 36.31 -53.39 -21.80
CA LEU A 15 35.10 -52.85 -22.40
C LEU A 15 34.13 -52.48 -21.24
N THR A 16 34.14 -51.23 -20.82
CA THR A 16 33.11 -50.74 -19.92
C THR A 16 31.89 -50.29 -20.74
N ASN A 17 30.82 -51.06 -20.64
CA ASN A 17 29.47 -50.66 -21.01
C ASN A 17 29.09 -49.42 -20.21
N SER A 18 29.18 -48.24 -20.83
CA SER A 18 28.61 -47.03 -20.24
C SER A 18 27.08 -47.04 -20.42
N GLN A 19 26.37 -47.63 -19.48
CA GLN A 19 24.95 -47.30 -19.30
C GLN A 19 24.85 -45.85 -18.92
N ALA A 20 24.40 -45.01 -19.85
CA ALA A 20 24.02 -43.63 -19.57
C ALA A 20 22.86 -43.63 -18.57
N GLN A 21 23.17 -43.42 -17.29
CA GLN A 21 22.18 -43.09 -16.28
C GLN A 21 21.52 -41.77 -16.72
N ILE A 22 20.31 -41.86 -17.26
CA ILE A 22 19.41 -40.71 -17.42
C ILE A 22 19.17 -40.17 -16.00
N LYS A 23 19.95 -39.18 -15.59
CA LYS A 23 19.63 -38.39 -14.43
C LYS A 23 18.25 -37.80 -14.67
N LYS A 24 17.21 -38.35 -14.03
CA LYS A 24 15.90 -37.72 -13.91
C LYS A 24 16.16 -36.29 -13.40
N LYS A 25 16.00 -35.32 -14.29
CA LYS A 25 16.00 -33.91 -13.92
C LYS A 25 14.89 -33.77 -12.92
N ILE A 26 15.23 -33.63 -11.64
CA ILE A 26 14.28 -33.26 -10.57
C ILE A 26 13.75 -31.91 -11.01
N ILE A 27 12.52 -31.87 -11.53
CA ILE A 27 11.79 -30.63 -11.79
C ILE A 27 11.66 -29.99 -10.42
N PRO A 28 12.25 -28.80 -10.18
CA PRO A 28 12.09 -28.16 -8.89
C PRO A 28 10.60 -27.97 -8.65
N LYS A 29 10.09 -28.43 -7.50
CA LYS A 29 8.78 -28.09 -7.00
C LYS A 29 8.60 -26.58 -7.20
N THR A 30 7.57 -26.15 -7.95
CA THR A 30 7.28 -24.74 -8.20
C THR A 30 7.26 -24.01 -6.86
N THR A 31 8.26 -23.18 -6.61
CA THR A 31 8.30 -22.34 -5.41
C THR A 31 7.13 -21.38 -5.47
N LYS A 32 6.31 -21.34 -4.43
CA LYS A 32 5.20 -20.39 -4.31
C LYS A 32 5.72 -18.97 -4.58
N THR A 33 5.01 -18.20 -5.39
CA THR A 33 5.34 -16.78 -5.64
C THR A 33 5.47 -16.04 -4.30
N PRO A 34 6.65 -15.48 -3.97
CA PRO A 34 6.82 -14.74 -2.72
C PRO A 34 6.09 -13.41 -2.80
N PHE A 35 5.55 -12.96 -1.68
CA PHE A 35 5.14 -11.58 -1.54
C PHE A 35 6.38 -10.70 -1.28
N VAL A 36 6.44 -9.55 -1.96
CA VAL A 36 7.45 -8.51 -1.77
C VAL A 36 6.75 -7.16 -1.69
N TRP A 37 7.04 -6.43 -0.63
CA TRP A 37 6.42 -5.12 -0.39
C TRP A 37 6.77 -4.12 -1.49
N GLU A 38 8.00 -4.12 -1.96
CA GLU A 38 8.52 -3.19 -2.98
C GLU A 38 7.73 -3.23 -4.30
N GLY A 39 7.06 -4.33 -4.56
CA GLY A 39 6.23 -4.50 -5.77
C GLY A 39 4.74 -4.72 -5.47
N ALA A 40 4.28 -4.44 -4.27
CA ALA A 40 2.91 -4.71 -3.85
C ALA A 40 1.86 -4.03 -4.75
N ASN A 41 0.69 -4.66 -4.84
CA ASN A 41 -0.53 -4.12 -5.45
C ASN A 41 -1.49 -3.74 -4.32
N LEU A 42 -1.48 -2.46 -3.95
CA LEU A 42 -2.22 -1.92 -2.82
C LEU A 42 -3.52 -1.29 -3.30
N TYR A 43 -4.61 -1.56 -2.57
CA TYR A 43 -5.92 -0.95 -2.76
C TYR A 43 -6.23 -0.02 -1.59
N PHE A 44 -6.38 1.27 -1.85
CA PHE A 44 -6.70 2.28 -0.85
C PHE A 44 -8.17 2.69 -0.90
N MET A 45 -8.82 2.81 0.26
CA MET A 45 -10.20 3.26 0.34
C MET A 45 -10.49 4.13 1.57
N ILE A 46 -11.42 5.06 1.40
CA ILE A 46 -12.14 5.69 2.52
C ILE A 46 -13.20 4.70 2.96
N ILE A 47 -13.17 4.24 4.21
CA ILE A 47 -14.08 3.20 4.72
C ILE A 47 -15.53 3.59 4.48
N ASP A 48 -15.88 4.79 4.93
CA ASP A 48 -17.25 5.35 4.85
C ASP A 48 -17.82 5.39 3.41
N ARG A 49 -16.94 5.42 2.39
CA ARG A 49 -17.32 5.60 0.98
C ARG A 49 -17.26 4.33 0.14
N PHE A 50 -16.87 3.22 0.74
CA PHE A 50 -16.62 2.01 -0.03
C PHE A 50 -17.83 1.10 -0.17
N ASN A 51 -18.33 0.57 0.93
CA ASN A 51 -19.51 -0.32 0.91
C ASN A 51 -20.17 -0.37 2.29
N ASN A 52 -21.47 -0.11 2.34
CA ASN A 52 -22.26 -0.21 3.57
C ASN A 52 -22.70 -1.67 3.79
N GLY A 53 -22.12 -2.33 4.77
CA GLY A 53 -22.44 -3.73 5.13
C GLY A 53 -23.35 -3.85 6.33
N ASN A 54 -23.47 -2.79 7.15
CA ASN A 54 -24.29 -2.77 8.34
C ASN A 54 -24.96 -1.41 8.53
N LYS A 55 -26.20 -1.30 8.12
CA LYS A 55 -26.97 -0.04 8.19
C LYS A 55 -27.32 0.41 9.62
N THR A 56 -27.08 -0.43 10.64
CA THR A 56 -27.41 -0.09 12.02
C THR A 56 -26.36 0.80 12.70
N ASN A 57 -25.19 0.96 12.08
CA ASN A 57 -24.11 1.81 12.57
C ASN A 57 -23.86 3.07 11.71
N ASP A 58 -24.79 3.42 10.83
CA ASP A 58 -24.66 4.60 9.95
C ASP A 58 -24.68 5.92 10.75
N ILE A 59 -25.40 5.96 11.87
CA ILE A 59 -25.55 7.15 12.71
C ILE A 59 -25.09 6.85 14.13
N ASN A 60 -24.06 7.57 14.57
CA ASN A 60 -23.54 7.50 15.93
C ASN A 60 -23.27 8.91 16.48
N PHE A 61 -23.18 9.04 17.79
CA PHE A 61 -22.86 10.29 18.50
C PHE A 61 -23.73 11.50 18.11
N GLY A 62 -24.95 11.28 17.64
CA GLY A 62 -25.84 12.35 17.21
C GLY A 62 -25.41 13.07 15.92
N ARG A 63 -24.58 12.45 15.08
CA ARG A 63 -24.09 13.01 13.79
C ARG A 63 -25.20 13.02 12.74
N THR A 64 -26.20 13.93 12.91
CA THR A 64 -27.41 14.00 12.08
C THR A 64 -27.60 15.36 11.37
N ASN A 65 -26.65 16.28 11.48
CA ASN A 65 -26.75 17.58 10.83
C ASN A 65 -26.74 17.42 9.30
N ILE A 66 -27.42 18.33 8.62
CA ILE A 66 -27.38 18.42 7.16
C ILE A 66 -25.97 18.87 6.76
N CYS A 67 -25.30 18.03 5.99
CA CYS A 67 -23.95 18.26 5.53
C CYS A 67 -23.91 18.87 4.11
N GLY A 68 -22.79 19.50 3.79
CA GLY A 68 -22.44 19.78 2.40
C GLY A 68 -22.38 18.49 1.57
N LYS A 69 -22.49 18.62 0.26
CA LYS A 69 -22.47 17.47 -0.64
C LYS A 69 -21.14 16.70 -0.51
N GLU A 70 -21.21 15.39 -0.33
CA GLU A 70 -20.08 14.48 -0.06
C GLU A 70 -19.30 14.82 1.23
N ARG A 71 -19.92 15.49 2.24
CA ARG A 71 -19.25 15.91 3.49
C ARG A 71 -19.82 15.26 4.77
N GLY A 72 -20.86 14.46 4.66
CA GLY A 72 -21.42 13.66 5.76
C GLY A 72 -21.03 12.21 5.67
N TYR A 73 -21.37 11.43 6.72
CA TYR A 73 -21.24 9.97 6.70
C TYR A 73 -22.20 9.37 5.67
N GLN A 74 -21.77 8.31 4.96
CA GLN A 74 -22.55 7.57 3.95
C GLN A 74 -22.65 6.07 4.28
N GLY A 75 -22.10 5.64 5.41
CA GLY A 75 -22.34 4.34 6.01
C GLY A 75 -21.44 3.19 5.54
N GLY A 76 -20.39 3.45 4.80
CA GLY A 76 -19.38 2.41 4.53
C GLY A 76 -18.68 1.97 5.83
N ASP A 77 -18.41 0.66 5.96
CA ASP A 77 -17.95 0.04 7.19
C ASP A 77 -17.10 -1.22 6.98
N PHE A 78 -16.55 -1.80 8.07
CA PHE A 78 -15.78 -3.05 8.02
C PHE A 78 -16.59 -4.21 7.46
N ARG A 79 -17.89 -4.29 7.77
CA ARG A 79 -18.78 -5.35 7.25
C ARG A 79 -18.89 -5.27 5.73
N GLY A 80 -18.95 -4.06 5.20
CA GLY A 80 -18.96 -3.82 3.76
C GLY A 80 -17.66 -4.25 3.08
N ILE A 81 -16.50 -3.99 3.71
CA ILE A 81 -15.20 -4.45 3.19
C ILE A 81 -15.13 -5.98 3.25
N ILE A 82 -15.57 -6.59 4.35
CA ILE A 82 -15.63 -8.06 4.52
C ILE A 82 -16.47 -8.70 3.42
N GLN A 83 -17.65 -8.15 3.10
CA GLN A 83 -18.49 -8.64 2.00
C GLN A 83 -17.72 -8.64 0.67
N LYS A 84 -16.95 -7.60 0.37
CA LYS A 84 -16.16 -7.53 -0.87
C LYS A 84 -14.95 -8.47 -0.88
N ILE A 85 -14.37 -8.77 0.27
CA ILE A 85 -13.36 -9.85 0.41
C ILE A 85 -14.00 -11.21 0.10
N ASP A 86 -15.17 -11.50 0.66
CA ASP A 86 -15.88 -12.76 0.47
C ASP A 86 -16.34 -12.96 -0.99
N GLU A 87 -16.83 -11.90 -1.64
CA GLU A 87 -17.17 -11.89 -3.07
C GLU A 87 -15.95 -12.08 -3.99
N GLY A 88 -14.74 -12.01 -3.43
CA GLY A 88 -13.48 -12.15 -4.18
C GLY A 88 -13.13 -10.91 -5.01
N TYR A 89 -13.70 -9.74 -4.72
CA TYR A 89 -13.46 -8.51 -5.47
C TYR A 89 -11.97 -8.16 -5.52
N PHE A 90 -11.34 -8.05 -4.36
CA PHE A 90 -9.91 -7.74 -4.25
C PHE A 90 -9.02 -8.85 -4.83
N THR A 91 -9.43 -10.10 -4.64
CA THR A 91 -8.69 -11.25 -5.21
C THR A 91 -8.67 -11.18 -6.73
N LYS A 92 -9.80 -10.86 -7.38
CA LYS A 92 -9.90 -10.69 -8.84
C LYS A 92 -9.06 -9.51 -9.34
N LEU A 93 -8.95 -8.43 -8.57
CA LEU A 93 -8.07 -7.29 -8.88
C LEU A 93 -6.58 -7.58 -8.68
N GLY A 94 -6.22 -8.75 -8.16
CA GLY A 94 -4.83 -9.05 -7.83
C GLY A 94 -4.30 -8.23 -6.65
N THR A 95 -5.17 -7.62 -5.85
CA THR A 95 -4.81 -6.89 -4.64
C THR A 95 -4.14 -7.83 -3.63
N ASN A 96 -3.03 -7.38 -3.05
CA ASN A 96 -2.33 -8.11 -2.00
C ASN A 96 -2.08 -7.28 -0.73
N VAL A 97 -2.47 -5.99 -0.75
CA VAL A 97 -2.53 -5.10 0.42
C VAL A 97 -3.81 -4.26 0.34
N ILE A 98 -4.55 -4.13 1.42
CA ILE A 98 -5.65 -3.18 1.58
C ILE A 98 -5.21 -2.14 2.60
N TRP A 99 -5.22 -0.85 2.22
CA TRP A 99 -5.07 0.28 3.12
C TRP A 99 -6.41 0.98 3.28
N VAL A 100 -6.79 1.24 4.52
CA VAL A 100 -8.01 1.95 4.90
C VAL A 100 -7.66 3.24 5.65
N THR A 101 -8.51 4.26 5.53
CA THR A 101 -8.41 5.51 6.31
C THR A 101 -8.42 5.24 7.82
N PRO A 102 -8.00 6.19 8.69
CA PRO A 102 -7.93 5.99 10.13
C PRO A 102 -9.23 5.46 10.72
N ILE A 103 -9.11 4.44 11.55
CA ILE A 103 -10.25 3.71 12.12
C ILE A 103 -10.67 4.18 13.50
N VAL A 104 -9.84 5.02 14.12
CA VAL A 104 -10.01 5.49 15.50
C VAL A 104 -11.21 6.43 15.64
N GLU A 105 -11.73 6.58 16.86
CA GLU A 105 -12.90 7.42 17.13
C GLU A 105 -12.63 8.87 16.74
N GLN A 106 -13.51 9.41 15.91
CA GLN A 106 -13.46 10.78 15.42
C GLN A 106 -14.23 11.73 16.33
N ILE A 107 -14.00 13.04 16.21
CA ILE A 107 -14.79 14.05 16.90
C ILE A 107 -16.29 13.78 16.67
N HIS A 108 -17.10 14.11 17.67
CA HIS A 108 -18.54 13.86 17.62
C HIS A 108 -19.29 14.97 16.89
N GLY A 109 -18.81 16.20 16.99
CA GLY A 109 -19.32 17.34 16.24
C GLY A 109 -18.81 17.39 14.80
N GLY A 110 -19.11 18.49 14.14
CA GLY A 110 -18.59 18.81 12.81
C GLY A 110 -18.31 20.28 12.68
N LEU A 111 -17.76 20.68 11.55
CA LEU A 111 -17.40 22.05 11.22
C LEU A 111 -18.11 22.57 9.99
N ASP A 112 -18.42 23.86 9.97
CA ASP A 112 -18.72 24.56 8.74
C ASP A 112 -17.39 25.04 8.12
N GLU A 113 -16.95 24.36 7.07
CA GLU A 113 -15.70 24.65 6.38
C GLU A 113 -15.87 25.71 5.28
N SER A 114 -16.89 26.58 5.33
CA SER A 114 -17.29 27.52 4.28
C SER A 114 -17.78 26.88 2.97
N TRP A 115 -17.62 25.57 2.85
CA TRP A 115 -18.10 24.76 1.72
C TRP A 115 -19.22 23.80 2.12
N GLY A 116 -19.76 24.00 3.31
CA GLY A 116 -20.79 23.20 3.95
C GLY A 116 -20.30 22.48 5.19
N PHE A 117 -21.28 22.10 6.01
CA PHE A 117 -21.03 21.40 7.26
C PHE A 117 -20.41 20.03 6.98
N THR A 118 -19.30 19.71 7.65
CA THR A 118 -18.49 18.51 7.44
C THR A 118 -18.34 17.72 8.74
N TYR A 119 -18.52 16.41 8.71
CA TYR A 119 -18.13 15.48 9.76
C TYR A 119 -16.79 14.79 9.47
N GLY A 120 -16.18 14.18 10.48
CA GLY A 120 -14.90 13.45 10.37
C GLY A 120 -14.97 12.07 9.67
N PHE A 121 -15.84 11.89 8.68
CA PHE A 121 -16.05 10.62 7.97
C PHE A 121 -14.79 10.07 7.30
N HIS A 122 -13.83 10.95 7.00
CA HIS A 122 -12.56 10.61 6.37
C HIS A 122 -11.56 9.96 7.35
N GLY A 123 -11.75 10.08 8.67
CA GLY A 123 -10.93 9.43 9.68
C GLY A 123 -9.76 10.26 10.23
N TYR A 124 -9.52 11.48 9.74
CA TYR A 124 -8.35 12.30 10.13
C TYR A 124 -8.64 13.31 11.26
N TRP A 125 -9.82 13.27 11.88
CA TRP A 125 -10.20 14.14 12.98
C TRP A 125 -10.31 13.37 14.29
N THR A 126 -9.19 12.83 14.75
CA THR A 126 -9.13 11.92 15.90
C THR A 126 -9.54 12.58 17.20
N LYS A 127 -10.45 11.94 17.94
CA LYS A 127 -10.81 12.24 19.32
C LYS A 127 -10.21 11.27 20.32
N ASP A 128 -10.20 9.98 20.01
CA ASP A 128 -9.71 8.92 20.89
C ASP A 128 -9.02 7.82 20.09
N TRP A 129 -7.69 7.71 20.22
CA TRP A 129 -6.90 6.66 19.58
C TRP A 129 -7.14 5.26 20.13
N THR A 130 -7.76 5.14 21.32
CA THR A 130 -7.96 3.85 22.01
C THR A 130 -9.26 3.15 21.65
N ALA A 131 -10.14 3.81 20.91
CA ALA A 131 -11.42 3.30 20.47
C ALA A 131 -11.53 3.29 18.95
N ILE A 132 -12.29 2.34 18.41
CA ILE A 132 -12.70 2.35 16.99
C ILE A 132 -13.94 3.22 16.86
N ASP A 133 -14.00 4.06 15.80
CA ASP A 133 -15.21 4.82 15.50
C ASP A 133 -16.36 3.83 15.19
N PRO A 134 -17.49 3.91 15.88
CA PRO A 134 -18.59 2.95 15.70
C PRO A 134 -19.20 2.99 14.29
N ASN A 135 -19.06 4.09 13.53
CA ASN A 135 -19.44 4.13 12.13
C ASN A 135 -18.61 3.16 11.27
N ASN A 136 -17.35 2.88 11.66
CA ASN A 136 -16.53 1.87 10.98
C ASN A 136 -16.86 0.44 11.42
N GLY A 137 -17.39 0.26 12.64
CA GLY A 137 -17.71 -1.05 13.21
C GLY A 137 -17.10 -1.29 14.58
N THR A 138 -16.94 -2.57 14.94
CA THR A 138 -16.44 -3.00 16.24
C THR A 138 -15.04 -3.62 16.16
N LYS A 139 -14.37 -3.79 17.30
CA LYS A 139 -13.13 -4.59 17.40
C LYS A 139 -13.30 -6.01 16.84
N LYS A 140 -14.47 -6.64 17.01
CA LYS A 140 -14.78 -7.95 16.44
C LYS A 140 -14.82 -7.91 14.91
N ASP A 141 -15.40 -6.87 14.34
CA ASP A 141 -15.46 -6.70 12.88
C ASP A 141 -14.05 -6.46 12.30
N LEU A 142 -13.21 -5.67 12.97
CA LEU A 142 -11.82 -5.50 12.56
C LEU A 142 -11.03 -6.82 12.62
N ALA A 143 -11.19 -7.60 13.69
CA ALA A 143 -10.54 -8.90 13.81
C ALA A 143 -10.99 -9.87 12.70
N GLU A 144 -12.28 -9.87 12.34
CA GLU A 144 -12.80 -10.68 11.23
C GLU A 144 -12.27 -10.19 9.88
N LEU A 145 -12.21 -8.87 9.66
CA LEU A 145 -11.66 -8.26 8.45
C LEU A 145 -10.21 -8.71 8.22
N VAL A 146 -9.35 -8.58 9.24
CA VAL A 146 -7.95 -9.01 9.16
C VAL A 146 -7.85 -10.50 8.89
N ALA A 147 -8.61 -11.33 9.62
CA ALA A 147 -8.59 -12.78 9.45
C ALA A 147 -8.99 -13.21 8.03
N LYS A 148 -10.05 -12.61 7.47
CA LYS A 148 -10.54 -12.93 6.11
C LYS A 148 -9.59 -12.43 5.02
N ALA A 149 -9.01 -11.25 5.19
CA ALA A 149 -7.99 -10.73 4.28
C ALA A 149 -6.76 -11.66 4.28
N HIS A 150 -6.25 -12.02 5.44
CA HIS A 150 -5.12 -12.94 5.59
C HIS A 150 -5.40 -14.32 4.97
N ALA A 151 -6.61 -14.86 5.13
CA ALA A 151 -7.00 -16.12 4.48
C ALA A 151 -6.95 -16.06 2.95
N LYS A 152 -7.02 -14.87 2.34
CA LYS A 152 -6.84 -14.62 0.90
C LYS A 152 -5.41 -14.21 0.54
N GLY A 153 -4.49 -14.15 1.52
CA GLY A 153 -3.11 -13.67 1.33
C GLY A 153 -3.02 -12.16 1.13
N ILE A 154 -4.03 -11.42 1.57
CA ILE A 154 -4.11 -9.95 1.50
C ILE A 154 -3.72 -9.39 2.86
N ARG A 155 -2.80 -8.43 2.90
CA ARG A 155 -2.34 -7.73 4.11
C ARG A 155 -3.23 -6.55 4.39
N ILE A 156 -3.37 -6.20 5.66
CA ILE A 156 -4.12 -5.02 6.10
C ILE A 156 -3.14 -3.96 6.58
N MET A 157 -3.27 -2.76 6.03
CA MET A 157 -2.55 -1.56 6.43
C MET A 157 -3.56 -0.54 6.95
N LEU A 158 -3.33 -0.04 8.17
CA LEU A 158 -4.11 1.05 8.74
C LEU A 158 -3.41 2.39 8.48
N ASP A 159 -4.09 3.46 8.88
CA ASP A 159 -3.55 4.82 8.82
C ASP A 159 -3.22 5.33 10.22
N ALA A 160 -2.05 5.95 10.39
CA ALA A 160 -1.55 6.46 11.67
C ALA A 160 -1.46 7.98 11.63
N VAL A 161 -2.33 8.64 12.39
CA VAL A 161 -2.30 10.09 12.59
C VAL A 161 -1.66 10.36 13.95
N ILE A 162 -0.46 10.96 13.97
CA ILE A 162 0.27 11.32 15.20
C ILE A 162 0.31 12.84 15.37
N ASN A 163 0.35 13.58 14.28
CA ASN A 163 0.61 15.01 14.26
C ASN A 163 -0.47 15.86 14.94
N HIS A 164 -1.75 15.50 14.86
CA HIS A 164 -2.85 16.37 15.28
C HIS A 164 -4.04 15.60 15.86
N THR A 165 -4.85 16.31 16.66
CA THR A 165 -6.18 15.87 17.07
C THR A 165 -7.24 16.33 16.06
N GLY A 166 -8.48 15.89 16.22
CA GLY A 166 -9.60 16.49 15.50
C GLY A 166 -9.83 17.96 15.91
N PRO A 167 -10.53 18.72 15.08
CA PRO A 167 -10.91 20.10 15.38
C PRO A 167 -11.73 20.24 16.66
N VAL A 168 -11.64 21.42 17.27
CA VAL A 168 -12.46 21.80 18.42
C VAL A 168 -13.86 22.16 17.94
N THR A 169 -14.88 21.59 18.59
CA THR A 169 -16.30 21.89 18.36
C THR A 169 -16.99 22.21 19.68
N GLU A 170 -18.28 22.52 19.66
CA GLU A 170 -19.06 22.77 20.90
C GLU A 170 -19.08 21.55 21.84
N ILE A 171 -18.96 20.34 21.30
CA ILE A 171 -19.00 19.08 22.05
C ILE A 171 -17.68 18.30 22.05
N ASP A 172 -16.67 18.83 21.40
CA ASP A 172 -15.32 18.26 21.36
C ASP A 172 -14.33 19.34 21.83
N PRO A 173 -14.03 19.38 23.14
CA PRO A 173 -13.11 20.38 23.70
C PRO A 173 -11.68 20.18 23.20
N VAL A 174 -10.93 21.27 23.18
CA VAL A 174 -9.49 21.22 22.94
C VAL A 174 -8.80 20.33 23.97
N TRP A 175 -7.80 19.57 23.55
CA TRP A 175 -6.93 18.80 24.43
C TRP A 175 -6.12 19.75 25.34
N PRO A 176 -5.61 19.28 26.50
CA PRO A 176 -4.80 20.10 27.39
C PRO A 176 -3.62 20.76 26.70
N SER A 177 -3.25 21.95 27.11
CA SER A 177 -2.20 22.75 26.48
C SER A 177 -0.79 22.17 26.60
N ASP A 178 -0.57 21.21 27.48
CA ASP A 178 0.66 20.43 27.58
C ASP A 178 0.71 19.27 26.55
N TRP A 179 -0.44 18.91 25.96
CA TRP A 179 -0.57 17.94 24.88
C TRP A 179 -0.50 18.59 23.50
N VAL A 180 -1.17 19.71 23.32
CA VAL A 180 -1.36 20.33 22.01
C VAL A 180 -0.99 21.81 21.98
N ARG A 181 -0.71 22.30 20.77
CA ARG A 181 -0.67 23.72 20.45
C ARG A 181 -1.82 24.06 19.50
N THR A 182 -2.31 25.29 19.54
CA THR A 182 -3.35 25.81 18.64
C THR A 182 -2.81 26.94 17.75
N GLU A 183 -1.54 27.29 17.92
CA GLU A 183 -0.79 28.31 17.20
C GLU A 183 0.72 28.11 17.37
N PRO A 184 1.62 28.66 16.52
CA PRO A 184 1.27 29.43 15.33
C PRO A 184 0.77 28.55 14.17
N ALA A 185 0.13 29.14 13.15
CA ALA A 185 -0.12 28.45 11.89
C ALA A 185 1.20 28.16 11.16
N CYS A 186 1.26 27.05 10.41
CA CYS A 186 2.42 26.71 9.61
C CYS A 186 2.67 27.72 8.50
N ASP A 187 3.92 28.15 8.32
CA ASP A 187 4.33 29.04 7.25
C ASP A 187 5.10 28.32 6.12
N PHE A 188 5.45 27.06 6.35
CA PHE A 188 6.10 26.15 5.39
C PHE A 188 7.43 26.64 4.81
N LYS A 189 8.08 27.64 5.41
CA LYS A 189 9.32 28.24 4.85
C LYS A 189 10.57 27.44 5.19
N ASN A 190 10.56 26.70 6.27
CA ASN A 190 11.68 25.92 6.77
C ASN A 190 11.18 24.75 7.60
N ARG A 191 12.07 23.89 8.14
CA ARG A 191 11.66 22.74 8.93
C ARG A 191 10.81 23.16 10.14
N LYS A 192 11.24 24.16 10.92
CA LYS A 192 10.50 24.59 12.10
C LYS A 192 9.10 25.09 11.76
N GLY A 193 8.96 25.85 10.68
CA GLY A 193 7.68 26.34 10.16
C GLY A 193 6.78 25.26 9.54
N ASN A 194 7.27 24.01 9.46
CA ASN A 194 6.49 22.83 9.09
C ASN A 194 6.13 21.95 10.30
N VAL A 195 6.94 21.92 11.36
CA VAL A 195 6.84 20.92 12.44
C VAL A 195 6.25 21.49 13.73
N GLU A 196 6.67 22.69 14.16
CA GLU A 196 6.20 23.29 15.42
C GLU A 196 5.05 24.29 15.19
N CYS A 197 3.99 23.86 14.49
CA CYS A 197 2.91 24.74 14.04
C CYS A 197 1.61 23.97 13.81
N THR A 198 0.48 24.67 13.70
CA THR A 198 -0.81 24.05 13.34
C THR A 198 -0.96 24.00 11.82
N LEU A 199 -1.22 22.80 11.28
CA LEU A 199 -1.33 22.55 9.84
C LEU A 199 -2.50 23.30 9.20
N ALA A 200 -3.63 23.38 9.91
CA ALA A 200 -4.82 24.10 9.50
C ALA A 200 -5.45 24.83 10.68
N LYS A 201 -6.26 25.85 10.37
CA LYS A 201 -7.04 26.57 11.39
C LYS A 201 -7.94 25.59 12.15
N ASN A 202 -7.97 25.72 13.48
CA ASN A 202 -8.75 24.87 14.37
C ASN A 202 -8.40 23.36 14.32
N LEU A 203 -7.18 23.02 13.92
CA LEU A 203 -6.66 21.65 13.95
C LEU A 203 -5.50 21.61 14.97
N PRO A 204 -5.76 21.29 16.25
CA PRO A 204 -4.73 21.32 17.28
C PRO A 204 -3.62 20.31 16.99
N ASP A 205 -2.39 20.80 17.02
CA ASP A 205 -1.17 20.06 16.74
C ASP A 205 -0.61 19.43 18.02
N ILE A 206 -0.27 18.15 17.98
CA ILE A 206 0.34 17.44 19.11
C ILE A 206 1.77 17.94 19.31
N LYS A 207 2.15 18.27 20.54
CA LYS A 207 3.53 18.67 20.91
C LYS A 207 4.48 17.47 20.85
N THR A 208 4.74 16.99 19.63
CA THR A 208 5.55 15.80 19.39
C THR A 208 7.03 16.02 19.71
N GLU A 209 7.51 17.25 19.75
CA GLU A 209 8.85 17.64 20.22
C GLU A 209 9.03 17.45 21.73
N SER A 210 7.92 17.45 22.51
CA SER A 210 7.98 17.42 23.96
C SER A 210 8.39 16.03 24.49
N ASN A 211 9.27 16.06 25.49
CA ASN A 211 9.59 14.90 26.33
C ASN A 211 9.15 15.13 27.79
N ALA A 212 8.38 16.17 28.06
CA ALA A 212 7.81 16.42 29.38
C ALA A 212 6.69 15.39 29.68
N ASN A 213 6.66 14.91 30.93
CA ASN A 213 5.55 14.09 31.38
C ASN A 213 4.26 14.92 31.43
N VAL A 214 3.18 14.36 30.93
CA VAL A 214 1.84 14.95 30.95
C VAL A 214 0.86 14.00 31.62
N GLU A 215 -0.20 14.55 32.20
CA GLU A 215 -1.33 13.77 32.69
C GLU A 215 -2.28 13.43 31.53
N LEU A 216 -3.00 12.31 31.66
CA LEU A 216 -4.04 11.96 30.71
C LEU A 216 -5.18 13.00 30.74
N PRO A 217 -5.74 13.37 29.59
CA PRO A 217 -6.89 14.26 29.53
C PRO A 217 -8.06 13.76 30.37
N ALA A 218 -8.65 14.62 31.21
CA ALA A 218 -9.72 14.23 32.10
C ALA A 218 -10.92 13.58 31.35
N PHE A 219 -11.30 14.15 30.21
CA PHE A 219 -12.40 13.59 29.41
C PHE A 219 -12.13 12.16 28.93
N LEU A 220 -10.87 11.79 28.68
CA LEU A 220 -10.48 10.45 28.26
C LEU A 220 -10.58 9.48 29.44
N ILE A 221 -10.12 9.90 30.62
CA ILE A 221 -10.24 9.11 31.85
C ILE A 221 -11.72 8.88 32.20
N GLU A 222 -12.55 9.90 32.13
CA GLU A 222 -13.99 9.81 32.38
C GLU A 222 -14.68 8.86 31.39
N LYS A 223 -14.33 8.96 30.11
CA LYS A 223 -14.81 8.05 29.06
C LYS A 223 -14.44 6.61 29.39
N TRP A 224 -13.18 6.33 29.71
CA TRP A 224 -12.73 4.98 30.04
C TRP A 224 -13.41 4.41 31.28
N LYS A 225 -13.67 5.23 32.30
CA LYS A 225 -14.43 4.84 33.50
C LYS A 225 -15.88 4.49 33.13
N LYS A 226 -16.54 5.33 32.33
CA LYS A 226 -17.92 5.08 31.85
C LYS A 226 -18.03 3.82 31.03
N GLU A 227 -17.01 3.50 30.23
CA GLU A 227 -16.93 2.31 29.39
C GLU A 227 -16.43 1.07 30.15
N GLY A 228 -16.04 1.17 31.41
CA GLY A 228 -15.56 0.07 32.25
C GLY A 228 -14.18 -0.48 31.85
N ARG A 229 -13.37 0.31 31.12
CA ARG A 229 -12.03 -0.12 30.65
C ARG A 229 -10.86 0.63 31.30
N TYR A 230 -11.13 1.55 32.23
CA TYR A 230 -10.09 2.40 32.83
C TYR A 230 -8.92 1.61 33.43
N GLU A 231 -9.18 0.62 34.28
CA GLU A 231 -8.13 -0.17 34.93
C GLU A 231 -7.26 -0.94 33.92
N LYS A 232 -7.91 -1.45 32.86
CA LYS A 232 -7.20 -2.15 31.78
C LYS A 232 -6.28 -1.21 31.01
N GLU A 233 -6.77 -0.03 30.64
CA GLU A 233 -5.99 0.97 29.91
C GLU A 233 -4.80 1.47 30.73
N MET A 234 -5.02 1.78 32.02
CA MET A 234 -3.96 2.22 32.93
C MET A 234 -2.89 1.14 33.11
N ALA A 235 -3.28 -0.11 33.38
CA ALA A 235 -2.33 -1.22 33.52
C ALA A 235 -1.51 -1.44 32.22
N SER A 236 -2.14 -1.28 31.06
CA SER A 236 -1.49 -1.39 29.76
C SER A 236 -0.49 -0.26 29.49
N LEU A 237 -0.82 0.97 29.85
CA LEU A 237 0.07 2.13 29.80
C LEU A 237 1.27 1.96 30.74
N ASP A 238 1.05 1.57 32.00
CA ASP A 238 2.13 1.36 32.97
C ASP A 238 3.09 0.26 32.50
N ALA A 239 2.58 -0.82 31.96
CA ALA A 239 3.39 -1.90 31.37
C ALA A 239 4.24 -1.38 30.19
N PHE A 240 3.68 -0.55 29.31
CA PHE A 240 4.40 0.03 28.18
C PHE A 240 5.51 0.96 28.64
N PHE A 241 5.24 1.94 29.51
CA PHE A 241 6.24 2.88 30.00
C PHE A 241 7.32 2.19 30.83
N LYS A 242 6.95 1.23 31.67
CA LYS A 242 7.92 0.41 32.41
C LYS A 242 8.86 -0.39 31.48
N ARG A 243 8.33 -0.96 30.41
CA ARG A 243 9.12 -1.72 29.43
C ARG A 243 10.04 -0.85 28.60
N THR A 244 9.56 0.30 28.14
CA THR A 244 10.29 1.16 27.20
C THR A 244 11.24 2.14 27.88
N GLY A 245 10.91 2.60 29.10
CA GLY A 245 11.59 3.69 29.77
C GLY A 245 11.32 5.07 29.15
N TYR A 246 10.38 5.17 28.22
CA TYR A 246 9.99 6.45 27.63
C TYR A 246 9.35 7.36 28.69
N PRO A 247 9.50 8.70 28.56
CA PRO A 247 8.73 9.65 29.36
C PRO A 247 7.23 9.54 29.02
N LYS A 248 6.37 9.91 29.96
CA LYS A 248 4.90 9.98 29.74
C LYS A 248 4.55 11.22 28.91
N ALA A 249 5.17 11.41 27.74
CA ALA A 249 4.95 12.53 26.83
C ALA A 249 3.89 12.19 25.76
N PRO A 250 3.20 13.20 25.17
CA PRO A 250 2.07 13.00 24.25
C PRO A 250 2.34 11.97 23.16
N LYS A 251 3.47 12.09 22.45
CA LYS A 251 3.86 11.19 21.38
C LYS A 251 3.91 9.72 21.78
N TYR A 252 4.37 9.40 23.00
CA TYR A 252 4.53 8.02 23.44
C TYR A 252 3.21 7.36 23.87
N TYR A 253 2.25 8.13 24.32
CA TYR A 253 0.89 7.63 24.50
C TYR A 253 0.26 7.25 23.16
N ILE A 254 0.38 8.12 22.14
CA ILE A 254 -0.17 7.87 20.81
C ILE A 254 0.53 6.68 20.15
N ILE A 255 1.87 6.59 20.22
CA ILE A 255 2.65 5.43 19.75
C ILE A 255 2.13 4.14 20.41
N LYS A 256 1.93 4.16 21.72
CA LYS A 256 1.40 3.01 22.46
C LYS A 256 0.02 2.61 21.94
N TRP A 257 -0.91 3.53 21.82
CA TRP A 257 -2.27 3.27 21.39
C TRP A 257 -2.35 2.74 19.94
N LEU A 258 -1.56 3.28 19.04
CA LEU A 258 -1.46 2.78 17.66
C LEU A 258 -0.85 1.37 17.61
N THR A 259 0.17 1.07 18.41
CA THR A 259 0.80 -0.26 18.42
C THR A 259 -0.06 -1.33 19.09
N ASP A 260 -1.07 -0.95 19.88
CA ASP A 260 -2.06 -1.90 20.39
C ASP A 260 -2.87 -2.56 19.28
N TYR A 261 -3.21 -1.86 18.21
CA TYR A 261 -3.90 -2.44 17.05
C TYR A 261 -3.05 -3.53 16.38
N ILE A 262 -1.73 -3.38 16.38
CA ILE A 262 -0.81 -4.42 15.87
C ILE A 262 -0.85 -5.64 16.79
N SER A 263 -0.70 -5.42 18.10
CA SER A 263 -0.65 -6.49 19.10
C SER A 263 -1.97 -7.26 19.21
N GLU A 264 -3.10 -6.57 19.02
CA GLU A 264 -4.44 -7.15 19.15
C GLU A 264 -4.89 -7.85 17.86
N PHE A 265 -4.67 -7.23 16.70
CA PHE A 265 -5.26 -7.70 15.44
C PHE A 265 -4.27 -8.27 14.43
N GLY A 266 -2.99 -7.94 14.54
CA GLY A 266 -1.96 -8.41 13.61
C GLY A 266 -2.04 -7.76 12.24
N ILE A 267 -2.35 -6.47 12.19
CA ILE A 267 -2.22 -5.68 10.97
C ILE A 267 -0.76 -5.67 10.51
N ASP A 268 -0.54 -5.52 9.20
CA ASP A 268 0.76 -5.76 8.58
C ASP A 268 1.56 -4.48 8.33
N GLY A 269 0.94 -3.32 8.41
CA GLY A 269 1.60 -2.05 8.17
C GLY A 269 0.79 -0.83 8.58
N TYR A 270 1.47 0.32 8.55
CA TYR A 270 0.88 1.64 8.66
C TYR A 270 1.26 2.53 7.48
N ARG A 271 0.29 3.23 6.90
CA ARG A 271 0.56 4.51 6.23
C ARG A 271 0.55 5.57 7.31
N CYS A 272 1.57 6.40 7.35
CA CYS A 272 1.69 7.46 8.34
C CYS A 272 1.35 8.80 7.72
N ASP A 273 0.38 9.46 8.32
CA ASP A 273 -0.15 10.75 7.92
C ASP A 273 0.81 11.89 8.27
N THR A 274 0.85 12.93 7.45
CA THR A 274 1.52 14.21 7.73
C THR A 274 2.95 14.07 8.29
N VAL A 275 3.72 13.11 7.79
CA VAL A 275 5.05 12.73 8.34
C VAL A 275 6.02 13.91 8.44
N LYS A 276 6.02 14.82 7.48
CA LYS A 276 6.91 15.98 7.46
C LYS A 276 6.56 17.05 8.52
N HIS A 277 5.42 16.90 9.20
CA HIS A 277 4.94 17.83 10.23
C HIS A 277 5.22 17.32 11.66
N THR A 278 5.94 16.21 11.77
CA THR A 278 6.33 15.56 13.04
C THR A 278 7.85 15.36 13.05
N GLU A 279 8.48 15.42 14.22
CA GLU A 279 9.93 15.22 14.35
C GLU A 279 10.33 13.82 13.89
N GLU A 280 11.52 13.73 13.29
CA GLU A 280 12.05 12.50 12.70
C GLU A 280 12.24 11.37 13.72
N ASP A 281 12.65 11.69 14.96
CA ASP A 281 12.87 10.74 16.03
C ASP A 281 11.59 10.05 16.51
N VAL A 282 10.45 10.72 16.41
CA VAL A 282 9.13 10.13 16.69
C VAL A 282 8.87 8.93 15.79
N TRP A 283 9.20 9.05 14.52
CA TRP A 283 9.00 7.98 13.54
C TRP A 283 9.96 6.80 13.75
N VAL A 284 11.19 7.07 14.18
CA VAL A 284 12.15 6.02 14.58
C VAL A 284 11.59 5.21 15.75
N ASP A 285 11.11 5.90 16.79
CA ASP A 285 10.50 5.25 17.95
C ASP A 285 9.20 4.52 17.60
N PHE A 286 8.37 5.11 16.76
CA PHE A 286 7.14 4.48 16.27
C PHE A 286 7.45 3.17 15.53
N LYS A 287 8.37 3.19 14.57
CA LYS A 287 8.78 1.98 13.81
C LYS A 287 9.26 0.89 14.75
N LYS A 288 10.15 1.24 15.68
CA LYS A 288 10.67 0.31 16.68
C LYS A 288 9.57 -0.37 17.50
N GLN A 289 8.55 0.41 17.94
CA GLN A 289 7.45 -0.14 18.71
C GLN A 289 6.49 -0.95 17.82
N CYS A 290 6.26 -0.58 16.58
CA CYS A 290 5.50 -1.37 15.61
C CYS A 290 6.13 -2.74 15.35
N GLU A 291 7.44 -2.79 15.12
CA GLU A 291 8.18 -4.04 14.92
C GLU A 291 8.13 -4.94 16.16
N TYR A 292 8.29 -4.35 17.34
CA TYR A 292 8.15 -5.08 18.60
C TYR A 292 6.74 -5.69 18.74
N ALA A 293 5.69 -4.89 18.55
CA ALA A 293 4.30 -5.32 18.65
C ALA A 293 3.99 -6.45 17.65
N PHE A 294 4.46 -6.32 16.42
CA PHE A 294 4.25 -7.31 15.37
C PHE A 294 5.01 -8.62 15.63
N ALA A 295 6.23 -8.54 16.15
CA ALA A 295 6.98 -9.73 16.57
C ALA A 295 6.27 -10.49 17.69
N ILE A 296 5.71 -9.79 18.68
CA ILE A 296 4.91 -10.37 19.75
C ILE A 296 3.64 -11.01 19.19
N TRP A 297 2.92 -10.30 18.29
CA TRP A 297 1.73 -10.87 17.66
C TRP A 297 2.05 -12.14 16.88
N LYS A 298 3.10 -12.15 16.05
CA LYS A 298 3.54 -13.34 15.31
C LYS A 298 3.89 -14.51 16.23
N LYS A 299 4.59 -14.25 17.34
CA LYS A 299 4.95 -15.26 18.34
C LYS A 299 3.68 -15.90 18.95
N ASN A 300 2.68 -15.08 19.25
CA ASN A 300 1.44 -15.52 19.88
C ASN A 300 0.44 -16.15 18.89
N ASN A 301 0.60 -15.92 17.59
CA ASN A 301 -0.31 -16.37 16.54
C ASN A 301 0.42 -17.09 15.39
N PRO A 302 1.26 -18.13 15.64
CA PRO A 302 2.13 -18.71 14.62
C PRO A 302 1.39 -19.29 13.41
N THR A 303 0.13 -19.74 13.60
CA THR A 303 -0.71 -20.29 12.52
C THR A 303 -1.37 -19.23 11.63
N LYS A 304 -1.36 -17.95 12.05
CA LYS A 304 -1.95 -16.81 11.32
C LYS A 304 -0.91 -15.98 10.56
N VAL A 305 0.37 -16.28 10.77
CA VAL A 305 1.47 -15.54 10.12
C VAL A 305 1.49 -15.84 8.62
N LEU A 306 1.45 -14.80 7.79
CA LEU A 306 1.46 -14.93 6.33
C LEU A 306 2.86 -15.26 5.79
N ASP A 307 3.89 -14.62 6.34
CA ASP A 307 5.29 -14.74 5.96
C ASP A 307 6.24 -14.14 7.04
N ASN A 308 7.53 -14.07 6.70
CA ASN A 308 8.55 -13.53 7.60
C ASN A 308 8.87 -12.04 7.36
N ASN A 309 8.10 -11.34 6.51
CA ASN A 309 8.32 -9.92 6.29
C ASN A 309 8.14 -9.13 7.61
N PRO A 310 8.94 -8.07 7.85
CA PRO A 310 8.76 -7.18 8.99
C PRO A 310 7.46 -6.38 8.86
N PHE A 311 7.11 -5.65 9.91
CA PHE A 311 6.04 -4.64 9.85
C PHE A 311 6.42 -3.54 8.87
N TYR A 312 5.50 -3.12 8.00
CA TYR A 312 5.79 -2.20 6.91
C TYR A 312 5.22 -0.80 7.16
N THR A 313 5.99 0.23 6.85
CA THR A 313 5.60 1.63 7.04
C THR A 313 5.76 2.42 5.76
N ILE A 314 4.70 3.16 5.40
CA ILE A 314 4.68 4.07 4.25
C ILE A 314 4.45 5.49 4.77
N SER A 315 5.32 6.43 4.40
CA SER A 315 5.18 7.82 4.82
C SER A 315 4.42 8.67 3.80
N GLU A 316 3.55 9.53 4.30
CA GLU A 316 3.10 10.70 3.56
C GLU A 316 4.02 11.88 3.86
N VAL A 317 4.93 12.15 2.96
CA VAL A 317 5.73 13.38 2.94
C VAL A 317 5.25 14.21 1.76
N TYR A 318 4.25 15.05 1.99
CA TYR A 318 3.58 15.79 0.91
C TYR A 318 4.57 16.56 0.05
N GLY A 319 4.49 16.34 -1.27
CA GLY A 319 5.40 16.91 -2.26
C GLY A 319 6.66 16.08 -2.55
N TYR A 320 6.89 14.95 -1.87
CA TYR A 320 7.98 14.05 -2.23
C TYR A 320 7.72 13.39 -3.60
N GLY A 321 8.78 13.26 -4.41
CA GLY A 321 8.77 12.52 -5.65
C GLY A 321 9.99 11.63 -5.76
N ILE A 322 9.90 10.54 -6.54
CA ILE A 322 11.00 9.56 -6.68
C ILE A 322 12.33 10.21 -7.15
N ASN A 323 12.24 11.33 -7.86
CA ASN A 323 13.41 12.07 -8.34
C ASN A 323 14.14 12.84 -7.24
N ASN A 324 13.54 13.02 -6.07
CA ASN A 324 14.19 13.53 -4.86
C ASN A 324 15.09 12.47 -4.20
N GLU A 325 15.05 11.22 -4.69
CA GLU A 325 15.82 10.09 -4.19
C GLU A 325 15.53 9.83 -2.71
N LYS A 326 16.54 9.89 -1.83
CA LYS A 326 16.36 9.60 -0.41
C LYS A 326 15.90 10.80 0.42
N PHE A 327 15.94 12.01 -0.12
CA PHE A 327 15.82 13.21 0.69
C PHE A 327 14.57 14.03 0.39
N TYR A 328 13.93 14.51 1.46
CA TYR A 328 12.99 15.62 1.41
C TYR A 328 13.71 16.90 1.83
N ASP A 329 13.55 17.98 1.06
CA ASP A 329 14.22 19.25 1.27
C ASP A 329 13.25 20.29 1.85
N TYR A 330 13.52 20.76 3.06
CA TYR A 330 12.77 21.82 3.73
C TYR A 330 13.29 23.24 3.37
N GLY A 331 14.35 23.32 2.57
CA GLY A 331 15.07 24.55 2.29
C GLY A 331 16.26 24.77 3.23
N ASP A 332 16.06 24.65 4.52
CA ASP A 332 17.10 24.78 5.55
C ASP A 332 17.68 23.42 6.00
N LYS A 333 16.94 22.33 5.80
CA LYS A 333 17.35 20.97 6.19
C LYS A 333 16.87 19.94 5.18
N LYS A 334 17.72 18.95 4.87
CA LYS A 334 17.34 17.75 4.11
C LYS A 334 17.18 16.58 5.05
N VAL A 335 16.09 15.85 4.91
CA VAL A 335 15.75 14.69 5.76
C VAL A 335 15.61 13.43 4.92
N ASN A 336 16.29 12.36 5.36
CA ASN A 336 16.13 11.02 4.80
C ASN A 336 15.12 10.24 5.64
N TYR A 337 13.86 10.24 5.24
CA TYR A 337 12.81 9.53 5.97
C TYR A 337 12.94 8.01 5.91
N PHE A 338 13.63 7.45 4.92
CA PHE A 338 13.93 6.01 4.91
C PHE A 338 14.84 5.57 6.08
N GLU A 339 15.74 6.44 6.52
CA GLU A 339 16.56 6.20 7.73
C GLU A 339 15.80 6.48 9.02
N ASN A 340 14.67 7.17 8.92
CA ASN A 340 13.82 7.53 10.06
C ASN A 340 12.57 6.65 10.16
N GLY A 341 12.70 5.36 9.84
CA GLY A 341 11.67 4.35 10.14
C GLY A 341 10.69 4.04 9.02
N PHE A 342 10.91 4.51 7.78
CA PHE A 342 10.02 4.24 6.66
C PHE A 342 10.62 3.30 5.61
N ASP A 343 9.82 2.34 5.18
CA ASP A 343 10.20 1.39 4.14
C ASP A 343 9.87 1.93 2.73
N ALA A 344 8.85 2.79 2.65
CA ALA A 344 8.43 3.46 1.41
C ALA A 344 7.90 4.88 1.68
N MET A 345 7.91 5.70 0.65
CA MET A 345 7.31 7.05 0.65
C MET A 345 6.27 7.17 -0.46
N ILE A 346 5.17 7.90 -0.21
CA ILE A 346 4.19 8.24 -1.25
C ILE A 346 4.86 9.12 -2.31
N ASN A 347 4.74 8.72 -3.57
CA ASN A 347 5.33 9.40 -4.72
C ASN A 347 4.32 10.35 -5.36
N PHE A 348 4.30 11.58 -4.92
CA PHE A 348 3.40 12.62 -5.42
C PHE A 348 3.66 13.01 -6.88
N SER A 349 4.85 12.70 -7.41
CA SER A 349 5.19 12.99 -8.80
C SER A 349 4.55 12.03 -9.79
N PHE A 350 4.15 10.79 -9.37
CA PHE A 350 3.72 9.76 -10.33
C PHE A 350 2.53 10.20 -11.18
N ARG A 351 1.55 10.90 -10.61
CA ARG A 351 0.38 11.40 -11.34
C ARG A 351 0.74 12.36 -12.50
N TRP A 352 1.85 13.08 -12.39
CA TRP A 352 2.40 13.95 -13.44
C TRP A 352 3.34 13.19 -14.37
N ASP A 353 4.16 12.29 -13.81
CA ASP A 353 5.05 11.45 -14.59
C ASP A 353 4.25 10.52 -15.53
N ALA A 354 3.02 10.18 -15.17
CA ALA A 354 2.12 9.37 -15.99
C ALA A 354 1.77 9.99 -17.35
N ASP A 355 1.96 11.30 -17.55
CA ASP A 355 1.83 11.92 -18.89
C ASP A 355 3.02 11.62 -19.82
N LYS A 356 4.16 11.13 -19.27
CA LYS A 356 5.34 10.73 -20.04
C LYS A 356 5.12 9.38 -20.75
N ASN A 357 5.99 9.07 -21.72
CA ASN A 357 5.98 7.75 -22.37
C ASN A 357 6.41 6.64 -21.41
N TYR A 358 6.06 5.40 -21.73
CA TYR A 358 6.30 4.22 -20.88
C TYR A 358 7.78 4.05 -20.52
N GLU A 359 8.70 4.14 -21.50
CA GLU A 359 10.12 3.91 -21.25
C GLU A 359 10.71 4.95 -20.29
N THR A 360 10.34 6.22 -20.45
CA THR A 360 10.79 7.30 -19.54
C THR A 360 10.37 7.02 -18.10
N ILE A 361 9.16 6.50 -17.90
CA ILE A 361 8.68 6.16 -16.56
C ILE A 361 9.38 4.90 -16.05
N PHE A 362 9.29 3.80 -16.81
CA PHE A 362 9.65 2.47 -16.35
C PHE A 362 11.16 2.30 -16.14
N SER A 363 11.98 2.88 -17.05
CA SER A 363 13.43 2.86 -16.90
C SER A 363 13.86 3.70 -15.70
N ASN A 364 13.46 4.98 -15.63
CA ASN A 364 13.82 5.87 -14.51
C ASN A 364 13.44 5.27 -13.14
N TYR A 365 12.23 4.74 -13.02
CA TYR A 365 11.75 4.18 -11.76
C TYR A 365 12.52 2.90 -11.38
N SER A 366 12.76 2.03 -12.36
CA SER A 366 13.56 0.83 -12.15
C SER A 366 14.99 1.16 -11.74
N ASP A 367 15.63 2.11 -12.40
CA ASP A 367 17.01 2.51 -12.12
C ASP A 367 17.15 3.07 -10.70
N LYS A 368 16.21 3.93 -10.29
CA LYS A 368 16.22 4.48 -8.93
C LYS A 368 15.95 3.42 -7.86
N LEU A 369 14.95 2.57 -8.06
CA LEU A 369 14.56 1.54 -7.08
C LEU A 369 15.59 0.41 -6.98
N ASN A 370 16.30 0.07 -8.05
CA ASN A 370 17.37 -0.92 -8.03
C ASN A 370 18.77 -0.30 -7.74
N GLY A 371 18.86 1.02 -7.75
CA GLY A 371 20.07 1.82 -7.49
C GLY A 371 20.03 2.50 -6.13
N ILE A 372 19.86 3.84 -6.13
CA ILE A 372 19.95 4.69 -4.93
C ILE A 372 18.90 4.35 -3.86
N LEU A 373 17.71 3.88 -4.24
CA LEU A 373 16.62 3.49 -3.35
C LEU A 373 16.59 1.98 -3.05
N LYS A 374 17.62 1.23 -3.44
CA LYS A 374 17.65 -0.22 -3.24
C LYS A 374 17.40 -0.60 -1.78
N GLY A 375 16.41 -1.47 -1.56
CA GLY A 375 15.94 -1.88 -0.23
C GLY A 375 14.79 -1.06 0.32
N ASN A 376 14.45 0.05 -0.35
CA ASN A 376 13.28 0.89 -0.08
C ASN A 376 12.35 0.89 -1.31
N SER A 377 11.18 1.51 -1.18
CA SER A 377 10.25 1.64 -2.29
C SER A 377 9.54 2.99 -2.31
N VAL A 378 8.73 3.21 -3.34
CA VAL A 378 7.79 4.31 -3.41
C VAL A 378 6.38 3.77 -3.66
N LEU A 379 5.37 4.48 -3.14
CA LEU A 379 3.96 4.20 -3.41
C LEU A 379 3.47 5.12 -4.53
N ASN A 380 3.31 4.57 -5.73
CA ASN A 380 2.81 5.29 -6.89
C ASN A 380 1.28 5.35 -6.90
N TYR A 381 0.70 6.49 -7.23
CA TYR A 381 -0.73 6.69 -7.35
C TYR A 381 -1.08 7.66 -8.49
N LEU A 382 -2.30 7.57 -9.01
CA LEU A 382 -2.82 8.45 -10.07
C LEU A 382 -3.97 9.33 -9.58
N SER A 383 -4.63 8.92 -8.52
CA SER A 383 -5.66 9.67 -7.80
C SER A 383 -5.62 9.32 -6.32
N SER A 384 -6.05 10.23 -5.47
CA SER A 384 -6.13 10.06 -4.03
C SER A 384 -7.35 10.80 -3.47
N HIS A 385 -7.50 10.79 -2.16
CA HIS A 385 -8.57 11.50 -1.46
C HIS A 385 -8.27 12.99 -1.22
N ASP A 386 -7.01 13.44 -1.47
CA ASP A 386 -6.54 14.79 -1.14
C ASP A 386 -6.09 15.60 -2.37
N ASP A 387 -5.76 14.93 -3.48
CA ASP A 387 -5.15 15.60 -4.63
C ASP A 387 -6.16 16.01 -5.70
N GLY A 388 -6.44 17.30 -5.79
CA GLY A 388 -7.42 17.89 -6.72
C GLY A 388 -7.08 17.77 -8.21
N ASN A 389 -5.90 17.26 -8.58
CA ASN A 389 -5.46 17.11 -9.98
C ASN A 389 -5.07 15.64 -10.28
N PRO A 390 -6.01 14.71 -10.27
CA PRO A 390 -5.75 13.32 -10.63
C PRO A 390 -5.41 13.19 -12.13
N PHE A 391 -4.59 12.19 -12.49
CA PHE A 391 -4.19 11.91 -13.88
C PHE A 391 -5.40 11.74 -14.83
N ASP A 392 -6.43 11.04 -14.37
CA ASP A 392 -7.65 10.78 -15.15
C ASP A 392 -8.92 11.25 -14.40
N GLY A 393 -8.99 12.53 -14.07
CA GLY A 393 -10.13 13.09 -13.33
C GLY A 393 -11.46 12.94 -14.06
N LYS A 394 -11.44 12.98 -15.41
CA LYS A 394 -12.62 12.84 -16.28
C LYS A 394 -12.93 11.41 -16.69
N ARG A 395 -12.14 10.44 -16.26
CA ARG A 395 -12.28 9.00 -16.58
C ARG A 395 -12.28 8.65 -18.08
N VAL A 396 -11.53 9.41 -18.87
CA VAL A 396 -11.36 9.18 -20.32
C VAL A 396 -10.07 8.41 -20.65
N LYS A 397 -9.15 8.26 -19.67
CA LYS A 397 -7.87 7.58 -19.80
C LYS A 397 -7.79 6.31 -18.93
N SER A 398 -8.91 5.73 -18.48
CA SER A 398 -8.91 4.69 -17.43
C SER A 398 -8.17 3.41 -17.81
N PHE A 399 -8.06 3.08 -19.11
CA PHE A 399 -7.21 1.98 -19.60
C PHE A 399 -5.72 2.34 -19.50
N GLU A 400 -5.34 3.54 -19.97
CA GLU A 400 -3.96 4.04 -19.88
C GLU A 400 -3.51 4.16 -18.42
N ALA A 401 -4.38 4.67 -17.55
CA ALA A 401 -4.15 4.78 -16.12
C ALA A 401 -3.80 3.43 -15.50
N GLY A 402 -4.61 2.40 -15.74
CA GLY A 402 -4.36 1.04 -15.29
C GLY A 402 -3.05 0.46 -15.81
N THR A 403 -2.77 0.67 -17.10
CA THR A 403 -1.53 0.20 -17.73
C THR A 403 -0.29 0.83 -17.11
N LYS A 404 -0.28 2.16 -16.97
CA LYS A 404 0.87 2.90 -16.41
C LYS A 404 1.08 2.57 -14.93
N LEU A 405 0.02 2.56 -14.13
CA LEU A 405 0.13 2.31 -12.70
C LEU A 405 0.55 0.87 -12.39
N LEU A 406 -0.18 -0.11 -12.93
CA LEU A 406 0.00 -1.51 -12.56
C LEU A 406 1.23 -2.17 -13.20
N LEU A 407 1.79 -1.58 -14.26
CA LEU A 407 3.04 -2.05 -14.86
C LEU A 407 4.27 -1.23 -14.44
N SER A 408 4.13 -0.18 -13.66
CA SER A 408 5.26 0.59 -13.13
C SER A 408 6.02 -0.16 -12.01
N PRO A 409 7.36 0.04 -11.92
CA PRO A 409 8.13 -0.33 -10.74
C PRO A 409 7.71 0.47 -9.50
N GLY A 410 7.88 -0.13 -8.31
CA GLY A 410 7.42 0.40 -7.04
C GLY A 410 6.07 -0.19 -6.62
N ILE A 411 5.55 0.21 -5.47
CA ILE A 411 4.21 -0.18 -5.00
C ILE A 411 3.16 0.57 -5.82
N SER A 412 2.11 -0.10 -6.29
CA SER A 412 0.98 0.56 -6.96
C SER A 412 -0.16 0.77 -5.97
N GLN A 413 -0.71 1.98 -5.92
CA GLN A 413 -1.94 2.29 -5.18
C GLN A 413 -3.10 2.49 -6.13
N THR A 414 -4.05 1.56 -6.11
CA THR A 414 -5.38 1.76 -6.71
C THR A 414 -6.23 2.50 -5.68
N TYR A 415 -6.63 3.74 -5.96
CA TYR A 415 -7.61 4.46 -5.16
C TYR A 415 -9.01 3.94 -5.53
N TYR A 416 -9.84 3.64 -4.54
CA TYR A 416 -11.13 2.97 -4.76
C TYR A 416 -11.95 3.65 -5.88
N GLY A 417 -12.33 2.86 -6.86
CA GLY A 417 -13.05 3.30 -8.04
C GLY A 417 -12.20 3.71 -9.25
N ASP A 418 -10.87 3.74 -9.16
CA ASP A 418 -10.00 3.91 -10.35
C ASP A 418 -10.21 2.76 -11.33
N GLU A 419 -10.30 1.55 -10.81
CA GLU A 419 -10.50 0.31 -11.55
C GLU A 419 -11.90 0.17 -12.18
N SER A 420 -12.83 1.04 -11.78
CA SER A 420 -14.20 1.04 -12.26
C SER A 420 -14.62 2.36 -12.89
N ALA A 421 -13.68 3.24 -13.15
CA ALA A 421 -13.91 4.59 -13.66
C ALA A 421 -14.97 5.38 -12.85
N ARG A 422 -14.93 5.26 -11.49
CA ARG A 422 -15.76 6.08 -10.60
C ARG A 422 -15.45 7.55 -10.83
N SER A 423 -16.48 8.37 -11.01
CA SER A 423 -16.27 9.80 -11.25
C SER A 423 -15.52 10.48 -10.10
N LEU A 424 -14.53 11.30 -10.43
CA LEU A 424 -13.82 12.21 -9.53
C LEU A 424 -14.26 13.67 -9.75
N VAL A 425 -15.28 13.87 -10.58
CA VAL A 425 -15.94 15.16 -10.78
C VAL A 425 -17.40 14.99 -10.41
N VAL A 426 -17.76 15.52 -9.24
CA VAL A 426 -19.14 15.45 -8.72
C VAL A 426 -19.71 16.87 -8.69
N GLU A 427 -20.73 17.11 -9.51
CA GLU A 427 -21.38 18.41 -9.60
C GLU A 427 -21.89 18.87 -8.22
N GLY A 428 -21.71 20.15 -7.88
CA GLY A 428 -22.13 20.75 -6.61
C GLY A 428 -21.24 20.41 -5.42
N THR A 429 -20.05 19.81 -5.64
CA THR A 429 -19.01 19.68 -4.63
C THR A 429 -17.92 20.74 -4.80
N THR A 430 -17.18 21.00 -3.75
CA THR A 430 -16.03 21.91 -3.72
C THR A 430 -14.85 21.24 -3.01
N GLY A 431 -13.61 21.63 -3.39
CA GLY A 431 -12.40 21.10 -2.80
C GLY A 431 -12.25 19.59 -3.02
N ASP A 432 -11.80 18.90 -2.01
CA ASP A 432 -11.54 17.46 -1.99
C ASP A 432 -12.81 16.58 -1.97
N ALA A 433 -13.96 17.15 -1.64
CA ALA A 433 -15.22 16.42 -1.59
C ALA A 433 -15.56 15.70 -2.90
N THR A 434 -15.16 16.29 -4.05
CA THR A 434 -15.37 15.68 -5.38
C THR A 434 -14.63 14.33 -5.53
N LEU A 435 -13.52 14.14 -4.83
CA LEU A 435 -12.71 12.92 -4.88
C LEU A 435 -13.27 11.80 -4.01
N ARG A 436 -14.22 12.12 -3.10
CA ARG A 436 -14.66 11.28 -1.99
C ARG A 436 -16.10 10.76 -2.14
N SER A 437 -16.63 10.68 -3.38
CA SER A 437 -17.95 10.10 -3.65
C SER A 437 -17.99 8.60 -3.32
N PHE A 438 -19.19 8.08 -3.05
CA PHE A 438 -19.40 6.66 -2.79
C PHE A 438 -19.03 5.79 -3.99
N MET A 439 -18.59 4.54 -3.72
CA MET A 439 -18.20 3.58 -4.75
C MET A 439 -19.33 3.28 -5.74
N ASN A 440 -19.04 3.28 -7.03
CA ASN A 440 -20.01 3.11 -8.10
C ASN A 440 -20.39 1.64 -8.38
N TRP A 441 -20.80 0.90 -7.32
CA TRP A 441 -21.16 -0.52 -7.42
C TRP A 441 -22.26 -0.81 -8.45
N LYS A 442 -23.18 0.13 -8.68
CA LYS A 442 -24.22 -0.02 -9.68
C LYS A 442 -23.63 -0.06 -11.09
N ASP A 443 -22.74 0.88 -11.41
CA ASP A 443 -22.14 0.98 -12.75
C ASP A 443 -21.31 -0.26 -13.09
N ILE A 444 -20.55 -0.78 -12.11
CA ILE A 444 -19.83 -2.05 -12.24
C ILE A 444 -20.76 -3.20 -12.69
N LYS A 445 -22.01 -3.20 -12.24
CA LYS A 445 -22.97 -4.26 -12.57
C LYS A 445 -23.71 -4.02 -13.88
N THR A 446 -23.95 -2.78 -14.25
CA THR A 446 -24.91 -2.44 -15.32
C THR A 446 -24.31 -1.70 -16.52
N ASN A 447 -23.12 -1.11 -16.39
CA ASN A 447 -22.48 -0.36 -17.47
C ASN A 447 -21.36 -1.19 -18.13
N PRO A 448 -21.49 -1.57 -19.41
CA PRO A 448 -20.49 -2.37 -20.12
C PRO A 448 -19.10 -1.71 -20.21
N ASP A 449 -19.02 -0.38 -20.25
CA ASP A 449 -17.72 0.30 -20.36
C ASP A 449 -16.98 0.29 -19.01
N ASN A 450 -17.68 0.49 -17.89
CA ASN A 450 -17.08 0.30 -16.56
C ASN A 450 -16.63 -1.17 -16.35
N GLN A 451 -17.37 -2.15 -16.88
CA GLN A 451 -17.00 -3.57 -16.83
C GLN A 451 -15.73 -3.86 -17.63
N LYS A 452 -15.57 -3.24 -18.83
CA LYS A 452 -14.35 -3.37 -19.64
C LYS A 452 -13.14 -2.78 -18.91
N VAL A 453 -13.29 -1.59 -18.30
CA VAL A 453 -12.24 -0.97 -17.48
C VAL A 453 -11.86 -1.89 -16.33
N LEU A 454 -12.84 -2.38 -15.57
CA LEU A 454 -12.60 -3.29 -14.46
C LEU A 454 -11.87 -4.57 -14.89
N LEU A 455 -12.27 -5.18 -16.02
CA LEU A 455 -11.62 -6.37 -16.56
C LEU A 455 -10.16 -6.11 -16.93
N HIS A 456 -9.87 -4.94 -17.51
CA HIS A 456 -8.51 -4.53 -17.84
C HIS A 456 -7.64 -4.41 -16.57
N TRP A 457 -8.11 -3.71 -15.55
CA TRP A 457 -7.42 -3.57 -14.27
C TRP A 457 -7.22 -4.92 -13.57
N GLN A 458 -8.22 -5.80 -13.63
CA GLN A 458 -8.11 -7.17 -13.09
C GLN A 458 -7.00 -7.98 -13.77
N LYS A 459 -6.93 -7.95 -15.11
CA LYS A 459 -5.89 -8.67 -15.87
C LYS A 459 -4.49 -8.17 -15.50
N LEU A 460 -4.29 -6.86 -15.47
CA LEU A 460 -3.01 -6.24 -15.10
C LEU A 460 -2.64 -6.51 -13.64
N GLY A 461 -3.59 -6.35 -12.72
CA GLY A 461 -3.37 -6.58 -11.31
C GLY A 461 -3.07 -8.05 -10.98
N GLN A 462 -3.74 -9.01 -11.64
CA GLN A 462 -3.42 -10.43 -11.52
C GLN A 462 -2.00 -10.73 -12.02
N PHE A 463 -1.64 -10.17 -13.16
CA PHE A 463 -0.29 -10.33 -13.70
C PHE A 463 0.77 -9.77 -12.74
N ARG A 464 0.57 -8.55 -12.23
CA ARG A 464 1.44 -7.93 -11.24
C ARG A 464 1.57 -8.77 -9.96
N LYS A 465 0.44 -9.26 -9.41
CA LYS A 465 0.42 -10.12 -8.22
C LYS A 465 1.21 -11.41 -8.40
N ASN A 466 1.10 -12.02 -9.58
CA ASN A 466 1.75 -13.28 -9.89
C ASN A 466 3.23 -13.13 -10.24
N HIS A 467 3.66 -11.92 -10.61
CA HIS A 467 4.99 -11.60 -11.08
C HIS A 467 5.63 -10.45 -10.29
N PRO A 468 6.34 -10.74 -9.20
CA PRO A 468 7.13 -9.74 -8.46
C PRO A 468 8.08 -8.94 -9.37
N ALA A 469 8.51 -9.53 -10.48
CA ALA A 469 9.31 -8.87 -11.50
C ALA A 469 8.68 -7.58 -12.01
N VAL A 470 7.35 -7.47 -12.07
CA VAL A 470 6.65 -6.28 -12.59
C VAL A 470 6.92 -5.06 -11.70
N GLY A 471 6.78 -5.21 -10.38
CA GLY A 471 6.93 -4.09 -9.45
C GLY A 471 8.32 -3.94 -8.84
N ALA A 472 9.03 -5.05 -8.60
CA ALA A 472 10.31 -5.06 -7.89
C ALA A 472 11.50 -5.53 -8.77
N GLY A 473 11.28 -5.77 -10.05
CA GLY A 473 12.32 -6.29 -10.96
C GLY A 473 13.11 -5.20 -11.67
N ILE A 474 14.24 -5.62 -12.24
CA ILE A 474 15.09 -4.79 -13.09
C ILE A 474 14.43 -4.67 -14.47
N HIS A 475 14.29 -3.46 -14.96
CA HIS A 475 13.74 -3.18 -16.29
C HIS A 475 14.79 -3.38 -17.38
N LYS A 476 14.36 -3.90 -18.51
CA LYS A 476 15.18 -4.05 -19.71
C LYS A 476 14.34 -3.73 -20.94
N GLN A 477 14.64 -2.65 -21.62
CA GLN A 477 14.03 -2.33 -22.90
C GLN A 477 14.45 -3.35 -23.97
N ILE A 478 13.52 -3.82 -24.80
CA ILE A 478 13.75 -4.79 -25.88
C ILE A 478 13.59 -4.12 -27.24
N SER A 479 12.53 -3.34 -27.45
CA SER A 479 12.32 -2.61 -28.70
C SER A 479 11.74 -1.22 -28.46
N ILE A 480 12.15 -0.26 -29.32
CA ILE A 480 11.65 1.12 -29.39
C ILE A 480 10.99 1.29 -30.76
N GLY A 481 9.90 2.03 -30.83
CA GLY A 481 9.22 2.38 -32.06
C GLY A 481 7.76 2.66 -31.82
N LYS A 482 6.90 2.33 -32.80
CA LYS A 482 5.45 2.35 -32.56
C LYS A 482 5.02 1.31 -31.55
N GLU A 483 5.78 0.20 -31.48
CA GLU A 483 5.54 -0.93 -30.58
C GLU A 483 6.57 -0.87 -29.46
N TYR A 484 6.10 -0.86 -28.21
CA TYR A 484 6.95 -0.80 -27.04
C TYR A 484 7.01 -2.17 -26.36
N VAL A 485 8.21 -2.80 -26.35
CA VAL A 485 8.44 -4.12 -25.74
C VAL A 485 9.57 -4.01 -24.73
N PHE A 486 9.35 -4.58 -23.54
CA PHE A 486 10.34 -4.62 -22.47
C PHE A 486 10.25 -5.90 -21.64
N GLY A 487 11.33 -6.24 -20.98
CA GLY A 487 11.41 -7.33 -20.01
C GLY A 487 11.55 -6.82 -18.58
N ARG A 488 11.18 -7.66 -17.63
CA ARG A 488 11.44 -7.46 -16.19
C ARG A 488 12.01 -8.75 -15.59
N LEU A 489 13.04 -8.58 -14.76
CA LEU A 489 13.73 -9.68 -14.09
C LEU A 489 13.77 -9.44 -12.60
N PHE A 490 13.40 -10.46 -11.83
CA PHE A 490 13.44 -10.42 -10.36
C PHE A 490 14.03 -11.71 -9.81
N SER A 491 14.88 -11.60 -8.78
CA SER A 491 15.46 -12.75 -8.08
C SER A 491 15.47 -12.50 -6.58
N LYS A 492 14.99 -13.50 -5.81
CA LYS A 492 15.04 -13.51 -4.35
C LYS A 492 15.33 -14.92 -3.85
N GLY A 493 16.53 -15.15 -3.35
CA GLY A 493 16.99 -16.48 -2.98
C GLY A 493 16.97 -17.45 -4.16
N LYS A 494 16.18 -18.52 -4.08
CA LYS A 494 16.00 -19.50 -5.17
C LYS A 494 14.85 -19.18 -6.13
N TYR A 495 14.08 -18.14 -5.84
CA TYR A 495 12.97 -17.72 -6.70
C TYR A 495 13.47 -16.76 -7.78
N ASN A 496 13.14 -17.06 -9.03
CA ASN A 496 13.42 -16.23 -10.19
C ASN A 496 12.13 -16.02 -10.96
N ASP A 497 11.91 -14.79 -11.37
CA ASP A 497 10.75 -14.38 -12.14
C ASP A 497 11.18 -13.52 -13.31
N VAL A 498 10.67 -13.85 -14.50
CA VAL A 498 10.97 -13.16 -15.76
C VAL A 498 9.67 -12.99 -16.52
N VAL A 499 9.42 -11.79 -16.99
CA VAL A 499 8.30 -11.48 -17.87
C VAL A 499 8.76 -10.63 -19.05
N VAL A 500 8.02 -10.70 -20.16
CA VAL A 500 8.14 -9.79 -21.30
C VAL A 500 6.78 -9.18 -21.56
N ILE A 501 6.75 -7.86 -21.73
CA ILE A 501 5.52 -7.08 -21.87
C ILE A 501 5.62 -6.26 -23.16
N GLY A 502 4.57 -6.33 -23.97
CA GLY A 502 4.41 -5.51 -25.18
C GLY A 502 3.19 -4.60 -25.03
N LEU A 503 3.37 -3.32 -25.34
CA LEU A 503 2.33 -2.28 -25.31
C LEU A 503 2.26 -1.58 -26.67
N ASP A 504 1.10 -0.98 -26.96
CA ASP A 504 0.81 -0.28 -28.22
C ASP A 504 1.03 -1.16 -29.46
N LEU A 505 0.74 -2.45 -29.32
CA LEU A 505 0.90 -3.45 -30.35
C LEU A 505 -0.26 -3.42 -31.37
N PRO A 506 -0.03 -3.83 -32.62
CA PRO A 506 -1.11 -3.94 -33.60
C PRO A 506 -2.14 -5.01 -33.19
N ILE A 507 -3.38 -4.80 -33.59
CA ILE A 507 -4.44 -5.79 -33.45
C ILE A 507 -4.22 -6.94 -34.44
N GLY A 508 -4.53 -8.17 -34.04
CA GLY A 508 -4.32 -9.35 -34.84
C GLY A 508 -2.97 -10.04 -34.60
N LYS A 509 -2.33 -10.52 -35.67
CA LYS A 509 -1.03 -11.23 -35.59
C LYS A 509 0.11 -10.25 -35.34
N LYS A 510 0.92 -10.52 -34.29
CA LYS A 510 2.07 -9.72 -33.90
C LYS A 510 3.24 -10.61 -33.49
N GLU A 511 4.45 -10.17 -33.76
CA GLU A 511 5.69 -10.81 -33.33
C GLU A 511 6.36 -9.99 -32.24
N ILE A 512 6.75 -10.64 -31.14
CA ILE A 512 7.33 -10.00 -29.97
C ILE A 512 8.70 -10.60 -29.71
N GLY A 513 9.74 -9.78 -29.74
CA GLY A 513 11.09 -10.17 -29.34
C GLY A 513 11.17 -10.48 -27.85
N VAL A 514 11.91 -11.51 -27.47
CA VAL A 514 12.11 -11.89 -26.06
C VAL A 514 13.56 -11.74 -25.59
N ASP A 515 14.44 -11.23 -26.44
CA ASP A 515 15.83 -10.82 -26.18
C ASP A 515 16.61 -11.77 -25.24
N ASN A 516 16.61 -13.06 -25.52
CA ASN A 516 17.24 -14.11 -24.73
C ASN A 516 16.73 -14.24 -23.28
N LEU A 517 15.70 -13.49 -22.88
CA LEU A 517 15.03 -13.70 -21.60
C LEU A 517 14.31 -15.04 -21.54
N PHE A 518 13.90 -15.53 -22.70
CA PHE A 518 13.36 -16.87 -22.87
C PHE A 518 14.08 -17.58 -24.04
N VAL A 519 14.57 -18.79 -23.80
CA VAL A 519 15.28 -19.59 -24.82
C VAL A 519 14.31 -20.17 -25.82
N ASN A 520 14.80 -20.42 -27.05
CA ASN A 520 14.03 -21.09 -28.09
C ASN A 520 13.46 -22.44 -27.59
N GLY A 521 12.23 -22.75 -27.98
CA GLY A 521 11.49 -23.92 -27.51
C GLY A 521 10.69 -23.67 -26.20
N THR A 522 10.90 -22.52 -25.51
CA THR A 522 10.10 -22.19 -24.31
C THR A 522 8.65 -21.90 -24.73
N LYS A 523 7.69 -22.58 -24.09
CA LYS A 523 6.27 -22.25 -24.23
C LYS A 523 5.92 -21.11 -23.30
N LEU A 524 5.40 -20.03 -23.88
CA LEU A 524 4.92 -18.84 -23.15
C LEU A 524 3.40 -18.72 -23.27
N LYS A 525 2.81 -18.07 -22.29
CA LYS A 525 1.40 -17.66 -22.26
C LYS A 525 1.34 -16.14 -22.22
N ASP A 526 0.48 -15.57 -23.03
CA ASP A 526 0.02 -14.20 -22.88
C ASP A 526 -1.09 -14.17 -21.82
N ALA A 527 -0.78 -13.69 -20.65
CA ALA A 527 -1.73 -13.63 -19.53
C ALA A 527 -2.90 -12.66 -19.82
N TYR A 528 -2.74 -11.70 -20.74
CA TYR A 528 -3.80 -10.75 -21.07
C TYR A 528 -4.87 -11.37 -22.00
N SER A 529 -4.48 -12.06 -23.05
CA SER A 529 -5.41 -12.71 -24.00
C SER A 529 -5.69 -14.18 -23.70
N GLY A 530 -4.86 -14.83 -22.87
CA GLY A 530 -4.91 -16.26 -22.61
C GLY A 530 -4.26 -17.13 -23.70
N LYS A 531 -3.76 -16.55 -24.80
CA LYS A 531 -3.12 -17.27 -25.91
C LYS A 531 -1.73 -17.77 -25.51
N SER A 532 -1.24 -18.80 -26.19
CA SER A 532 0.10 -19.35 -25.94
C SER A 532 0.87 -19.48 -27.25
N ALA A 533 2.19 -19.35 -27.16
CA ALA A 533 3.10 -19.53 -28.28
C ALA A 533 4.44 -20.12 -27.80
N ILE A 534 5.23 -20.62 -28.74
CA ILE A 534 6.58 -21.15 -28.48
C ILE A 534 7.60 -20.14 -29.02
N VAL A 535 8.65 -19.89 -28.24
CA VAL A 535 9.76 -19.03 -28.66
C VAL A 535 10.50 -19.69 -29.82
N THR A 536 10.58 -18.98 -30.92
CA THR A 536 11.29 -19.40 -32.14
C THR A 536 12.14 -18.25 -32.64
N HIS A 537 13.44 -18.50 -32.87
CA HIS A 537 14.41 -17.45 -33.27
C HIS A 537 14.36 -16.18 -32.41
N GLY A 538 14.24 -16.34 -31.08
CA GLY A 538 14.19 -15.23 -30.13
C GLY A 538 12.90 -14.40 -30.13
N LYS A 539 11.83 -14.90 -30.77
CA LYS A 539 10.53 -14.24 -30.88
C LYS A 539 9.38 -15.17 -30.55
N VAL A 540 8.22 -14.60 -30.23
CA VAL A 540 6.93 -15.28 -30.16
C VAL A 540 5.91 -14.60 -31.07
N ALA A 541 5.08 -15.39 -31.76
CA ALA A 541 3.94 -14.90 -32.54
C ALA A 541 2.65 -15.09 -31.75
N ILE A 542 1.95 -14.00 -31.48
CA ILE A 542 0.65 -13.98 -30.79
C ILE A 542 -0.39 -13.40 -31.75
N ASN A 543 -1.56 -14.04 -31.82
CA ASN A 543 -2.72 -13.47 -32.54
C ASN A 543 -3.82 -13.15 -31.55
N SER A 544 -4.02 -11.87 -31.27
CA SER A 544 -5.04 -11.39 -30.33
C SER A 544 -5.61 -10.03 -30.75
N GLU A 545 -6.81 -9.76 -30.31
CA GLU A 545 -7.56 -8.50 -30.50
C GLU A 545 -7.10 -7.35 -29.59
N PHE A 546 -6.03 -7.56 -28.79
CA PHE A 546 -5.56 -6.58 -27.82
C PHE A 546 -4.22 -5.96 -28.25
N GLY A 547 -4.06 -4.67 -27.99
CA GLY A 547 -2.78 -3.95 -28.14
C GLY A 547 -1.78 -4.20 -27.00
N ILE A 548 -2.09 -5.12 -26.09
CA ILE A 548 -1.25 -5.51 -24.95
C ILE A 548 -0.97 -7.00 -24.99
N VAL A 549 0.27 -7.38 -24.68
CA VAL A 549 0.70 -8.77 -24.47
C VAL A 549 1.52 -8.85 -23.19
N LEU A 550 1.17 -9.80 -22.31
CA LEU A 550 1.81 -10.05 -21.02
C LEU A 550 2.38 -11.46 -20.99
N LEU A 551 3.63 -11.64 -21.42
CA LEU A 551 4.25 -12.95 -21.55
C LEU A 551 4.79 -13.46 -20.21
N GLU A 552 4.32 -14.62 -19.83
CA GLU A 552 4.79 -15.43 -18.72
C GLU A 552 5.19 -16.84 -19.19
N LYS A 553 6.05 -17.50 -18.44
CA LYS A 553 6.35 -18.92 -18.71
C LYS A 553 5.11 -19.76 -18.49
N PHE A 554 4.75 -20.58 -19.48
CA PHE A 554 3.60 -21.48 -19.34
C PHE A 554 3.84 -22.45 -18.18
N LYS A 555 2.95 -22.44 -17.20
CA LYS A 555 2.96 -23.42 -16.09
C LYS A 555 2.10 -24.61 -16.51
N LEU A 556 2.71 -25.80 -16.55
CA LEU A 556 2.02 -27.07 -16.80
C LEU A 556 1.10 -27.43 -15.65
#